data_9a46f8e5f13910d7749aef98d9421043
#
_entry.id   9a46f8e5f13910d7749aef98d9421043
#
_cell.length_a   1.000
_cell.length_b   1.000
_cell.length_c   1.000
_cell.angle_alpha   90.00
_cell.angle_beta   90.00
_cell.angle_gamma   90.00
#
_symmetry.space_group_name_H-M   'P 1'
#
loop_
_entity.id
_entity.type
_entity.pdbx_description
1 polymer ?
#
loop_
_entity_poly.entity_id
_entity_poly.type
_entity_poly.pdbx_seq_one_letter_code
_entity_poly.pdbx_strand_id
1 'polypeptide(L)'
;MREEFFKKNWLCLVKILFLVLIFFPFFVKSEKEIKLFVAPEMFELGVERGQILEDKIKIYNKSEVPVPIEVMVTNFGAQEESGTITFFEEPAKRVGEEDDISYNPRKWIKIETPNFILDSNETEEVKFKIEIPENAEPGGHYAVALFEPKLPSFYFEKGAVQAIPKIGVLFLFSVKVEGLERTAEPLTIVELSIPEKFHLKKIEEILFRVVRAAEKEKFTIVETSHLPFTLSVKNNDIYHIKPEGKLEVLKENGKIVGETEIKEITILPGKIRKFPVEFKPNLPKILEKYLPAAISNFISQNFLFGKYRAHLFLTTQDGKIEKDIEFWVFPWKIVLPTTFICFVFLVFLVKYRKRIKSAIRVLARR
;
A
#
# COMPACT_ATOMS: atom_id res chain seq x y z
N MET A 1 -66.12 16.99 23.91
CA MET A 1 -66.53 15.96 22.91
C MET A 1 -65.77 16.04 21.55
N ARG A 2 -65.57 17.25 21.02
CA ARG A 2 -64.84 17.39 19.71
C ARG A 2 -63.33 17.09 19.75
N GLU A 3 -62.65 17.43 20.83
CA GLU A 3 -61.21 17.21 20.96
C GLU A 3 -60.79 15.74 21.23
N GLU A 4 -61.61 14.99 21.93
CA GLU A 4 -61.32 13.56 22.18
C GLU A 4 -61.54 12.71 20.92
N PHE A 5 -62.49 13.12 20.06
CA PHE A 5 -62.73 12.45 18.79
C PHE A 5 -61.56 12.65 17.80
N PHE A 6 -60.95 13.84 17.82
CA PHE A 6 -59.77 14.13 17.01
C PHE A 6 -58.52 13.37 17.50
N LYS A 7 -58.27 13.29 18.79
CA LYS A 7 -57.13 12.53 19.37
C LYS A 7 -57.22 11.03 19.07
N LYS A 8 -58.43 10.46 19.16
CA LYS A 8 -58.62 9.03 18.90
C LYS A 8 -58.43 8.66 17.44
N ASN A 9 -58.89 9.50 16.51
CA ASN A 9 -58.70 9.29 15.08
C ASN A 9 -57.25 9.56 14.63
N TRP A 10 -56.55 10.53 15.26
CA TRP A 10 -55.14 10.78 15.02
C TRP A 10 -54.23 9.60 15.43
N LEU A 11 -54.51 8.98 16.59
CA LEU A 11 -53.79 7.79 17.05
C LEU A 11 -54.04 6.58 16.11
N CYS A 12 -55.24 6.46 15.56
CA CYS A 12 -55.57 5.41 14.61
C CYS A 12 -54.83 5.63 13.26
N LEU A 13 -54.78 6.86 12.76
CA LEU A 13 -54.05 7.23 11.57
C LEU A 13 -52.55 7.01 11.72
N VAL A 14 -51.96 7.36 12.86
CA VAL A 14 -50.55 7.13 13.15
C VAL A 14 -50.22 5.63 13.22
N LYS A 15 -51.11 4.82 13.83
CA LYS A 15 -50.95 3.35 13.84
C LYS A 15 -51.07 2.74 12.48
N ILE A 16 -52.00 3.20 11.63
CA ILE A 16 -52.12 2.73 10.24
C ILE A 16 -50.91 3.16 9.40
N LEU A 17 -50.41 4.37 9.56
CA LEU A 17 -49.21 4.86 8.89
C LEU A 17 -47.96 4.06 9.31
N PHE A 18 -47.86 3.72 10.60
CA PHE A 18 -46.79 2.89 11.13
C PHE A 18 -46.87 1.42 10.61
N LEU A 19 -48.11 0.91 10.51
CA LEU A 19 -48.35 -0.43 9.94
C LEU A 19 -48.00 -0.48 8.42
N VAL A 20 -48.35 0.57 7.67
CA VAL A 20 -48.00 0.72 6.25
C VAL A 20 -46.49 0.85 6.05
N LEU A 21 -45.78 1.55 6.95
CA LEU A 21 -44.33 1.66 6.95
C LEU A 21 -43.62 0.31 7.24
N ILE A 22 -44.20 -0.54 8.12
CA ILE A 22 -43.65 -1.87 8.42
C ILE A 22 -43.94 -2.87 7.30
N PHE A 23 -45.06 -2.74 6.62
CA PHE A 23 -45.44 -3.62 5.50
C PHE A 23 -44.99 -3.11 4.11
N PHE A 24 -44.37 -1.92 4.05
CA PHE A 24 -43.71 -1.51 2.81
C PHE A 24 -42.42 -2.33 2.72
N PRO A 25 -42.35 -3.42 1.92
CA PRO A 25 -41.11 -4.09 1.68
C PRO A 25 -40.22 -3.04 0.99
N PHE A 26 -39.14 -2.65 1.62
CA PHE A 26 -38.03 -2.04 0.92
C PHE A 26 -37.63 -3.08 -0.12
N PHE A 27 -38.14 -2.96 -1.32
CA PHE A 27 -37.54 -3.60 -2.49
C PHE A 27 -36.16 -3.00 -2.65
N VAL A 28 -35.21 -3.48 -1.85
CA VAL A 28 -33.81 -3.34 -2.15
C VAL A 28 -33.60 -4.15 -3.43
N LYS A 29 -33.64 -3.46 -4.57
CA LYS A 29 -33.26 -4.04 -5.85
C LYS A 29 -31.82 -4.47 -5.67
N SER A 30 -31.59 -5.77 -5.47
CA SER A 30 -30.25 -6.32 -5.40
C SER A 30 -29.62 -6.06 -6.78
N GLU A 31 -28.68 -5.14 -6.85
CA GLU A 31 -27.81 -5.02 -8.01
C GLU A 31 -27.10 -6.37 -8.17
N LYS A 32 -27.22 -6.96 -9.35
CA LYS A 32 -26.55 -8.23 -9.68
C LYS A 32 -25.05 -7.92 -9.84
N GLU A 33 -24.32 -8.02 -8.75
CA GLU A 33 -22.89 -7.78 -8.72
C GLU A 33 -22.14 -8.97 -9.35
N ILE A 34 -21.25 -8.68 -10.30
CA ILE A 34 -20.38 -9.68 -10.89
C ILE A 34 -19.16 -9.87 -9.99
N LYS A 35 -18.97 -11.12 -9.55
CA LYS A 35 -17.88 -11.53 -8.64
C LYS A 35 -17.12 -12.71 -9.26
N LEU A 36 -15.98 -12.40 -9.86
CA LEU A 36 -15.08 -13.39 -10.46
C LEU A 36 -13.80 -13.48 -9.65
N PHE A 37 -13.23 -14.66 -9.55
CA PHE A 37 -11.94 -14.93 -8.90
C PHE A 37 -11.10 -15.77 -9.84
N VAL A 38 -9.79 -15.53 -9.84
CA VAL A 38 -8.82 -16.31 -10.60
C VAL A 38 -7.72 -16.87 -9.69
N ALA A 39 -7.16 -18.01 -10.04
CA ALA A 39 -6.03 -18.61 -9.36
C ALA A 39 -5.18 -19.42 -10.35
N PRO A 40 -3.85 -19.27 -10.32
CA PRO A 40 -3.10 -18.28 -9.54
C PRO A 40 -3.27 -16.87 -10.08
N GLU A 41 -2.92 -15.85 -9.28
CA GLU A 41 -2.94 -14.44 -9.72
C GLU A 41 -1.76 -14.10 -10.62
N MET A 42 -0.69 -14.88 -10.56
CA MET A 42 0.57 -14.63 -11.27
C MET A 42 1.34 -15.93 -11.52
N PHE A 43 1.94 -16.02 -12.70
CA PHE A 43 2.97 -16.98 -13.07
C PHE A 43 4.31 -16.27 -13.18
N GLU A 44 5.30 -16.71 -12.41
CA GLU A 44 6.68 -16.25 -12.49
C GLU A 44 7.56 -17.37 -13.02
N LEU A 45 8.04 -17.22 -14.25
CA LEU A 45 8.60 -18.30 -15.03
C LEU A 45 10.04 -17.98 -15.46
N GLY A 46 11.00 -18.73 -14.95
CA GLY A 46 12.34 -18.79 -15.54
C GLY A 46 12.30 -19.73 -16.72
N VAL A 47 12.57 -19.22 -17.92
CA VAL A 47 12.41 -19.97 -19.16
C VAL A 47 13.66 -19.91 -20.03
N GLU A 48 13.83 -20.92 -20.89
CA GLU A 48 14.87 -21.00 -21.90
C GLU A 48 14.27 -20.78 -23.29
N ARG A 49 15.11 -20.42 -24.26
CA ARG A 49 14.73 -20.28 -25.67
C ARG A 49 14.20 -21.62 -26.22
N GLY A 50 13.17 -21.58 -27.05
CA GLY A 50 12.55 -22.77 -27.62
C GLY A 50 11.71 -23.59 -26.62
N GLN A 51 11.64 -23.23 -25.36
CA GLN A 51 10.91 -23.97 -24.34
C GLN A 51 9.38 -23.87 -24.57
N ILE A 52 8.70 -25.01 -24.36
CA ILE A 52 7.24 -25.10 -24.40
C ILE A 52 6.75 -25.47 -23.02
N LEU A 53 5.74 -24.75 -22.54
CA LEU A 53 5.09 -24.99 -21.25
C LEU A 53 3.57 -25.04 -21.46
N GLU A 54 2.90 -25.89 -20.68
CA GLU A 54 1.45 -25.99 -20.67
C GLU A 54 0.99 -25.96 -19.21
N ASP A 55 -0.04 -25.16 -18.92
CA ASP A 55 -0.64 -25.07 -17.61
C ASP A 55 -2.08 -24.55 -17.74
N LYS A 56 -2.73 -24.24 -16.61
CA LYS A 56 -4.11 -23.80 -16.55
C LYS A 56 -4.32 -22.70 -15.53
N ILE A 57 -5.31 -21.85 -15.80
CA ILE A 57 -5.84 -20.85 -14.87
C ILE A 57 -7.23 -21.33 -14.45
N LYS A 58 -7.49 -21.33 -13.14
CA LYS A 58 -8.83 -21.55 -12.61
C LYS A 58 -9.55 -20.22 -12.48
N ILE A 59 -10.77 -20.14 -13.03
CA ILE A 59 -11.65 -19.01 -12.84
C ILE A 59 -12.94 -19.46 -12.17
N TYR A 60 -13.36 -18.77 -11.12
CA TYR A 60 -14.56 -19.06 -10.34
C TYR A 60 -15.55 -17.90 -10.42
N ASN A 61 -16.81 -18.21 -10.75
CA ASN A 61 -17.91 -17.27 -10.76
C ASN A 61 -18.72 -17.36 -9.45
N LYS A 62 -18.53 -16.39 -8.57
CA LYS A 62 -19.33 -16.25 -7.32
C LYS A 62 -20.59 -15.40 -7.51
N SER A 63 -20.89 -14.99 -8.74
CA SER A 63 -22.12 -14.25 -9.05
C SER A 63 -23.34 -15.19 -9.05
N GLU A 64 -24.52 -14.62 -8.89
CA GLU A 64 -25.79 -15.36 -8.94
C GLU A 64 -26.26 -15.68 -10.38
N VAL A 65 -25.49 -15.27 -11.39
CA VAL A 65 -25.83 -15.38 -12.81
C VAL A 65 -24.69 -15.97 -13.61
N PRO A 66 -24.98 -16.67 -14.71
CA PRO A 66 -23.97 -17.06 -15.68
C PRO A 66 -23.31 -15.84 -16.29
N VAL A 67 -21.99 -15.90 -16.50
CA VAL A 67 -21.20 -14.79 -17.03
C VAL A 67 -20.46 -15.27 -18.29
N PRO A 68 -20.76 -14.73 -19.47
CA PRO A 68 -19.94 -14.93 -20.65
C PRO A 68 -18.59 -14.25 -20.46
N ILE A 69 -17.50 -14.98 -20.70
CA ILE A 69 -16.13 -14.54 -20.51
C ILE A 69 -15.40 -14.55 -21.85
N GLU A 70 -14.66 -13.47 -22.14
CA GLU A 70 -13.64 -13.44 -23.17
C GLU A 70 -12.27 -13.30 -22.52
N VAL A 71 -11.32 -14.14 -22.94
CA VAL A 71 -9.94 -14.10 -22.47
C VAL A 71 -9.05 -13.49 -23.53
N MET A 72 -8.40 -12.38 -23.19
CA MET A 72 -7.45 -11.70 -24.09
C MET A 72 -6.07 -11.67 -23.45
N VAL A 73 -5.03 -11.90 -24.25
CA VAL A 73 -3.66 -11.73 -23.81
C VAL A 73 -3.10 -10.41 -24.33
N THR A 74 -2.54 -9.60 -23.45
CA THR A 74 -1.89 -8.34 -23.80
C THR A 74 -0.58 -8.19 -23.06
N ASN A 75 0.28 -7.28 -23.51
CA ASN A 75 1.50 -6.94 -22.77
C ASN A 75 1.21 -5.96 -21.64
N PHE A 76 2.05 -5.96 -20.61
CA PHE A 76 1.98 -4.94 -19.57
C PHE A 76 3.36 -4.42 -19.18
N GLY A 77 3.38 -3.24 -18.59
CA GLY A 77 4.57 -2.63 -18.01
C GLY A 77 4.20 -1.83 -16.76
N ALA A 78 5.18 -1.25 -16.11
CA ALA A 78 4.97 -0.34 -15.00
C ALA A 78 5.02 1.10 -15.50
N GLN A 79 4.01 1.88 -15.13
CA GLN A 79 3.97 3.31 -15.39
C GLN A 79 4.73 4.03 -14.29
N GLU A 80 5.76 4.79 -14.68
CA GLU A 80 6.54 5.68 -13.81
C GLU A 80 6.97 5.05 -12.46
N GLU A 81 7.08 5.87 -11.43
CA GLU A 81 7.53 5.48 -10.09
C GLU A 81 6.43 4.81 -9.25
N SER A 82 5.15 4.98 -9.60
CA SER A 82 4.03 4.37 -8.86
C SER A 82 4.00 2.84 -9.00
N GLY A 83 4.55 2.33 -10.10
CA GLY A 83 4.47 0.94 -10.50
C GLY A 83 3.05 0.49 -10.84
N THR A 84 2.16 1.42 -11.15
CA THR A 84 0.84 1.11 -11.70
C THR A 84 1.01 0.35 -12.99
N ILE A 85 0.29 -0.77 -13.13
CA ILE A 85 0.33 -1.60 -14.33
C ILE A 85 -0.36 -0.86 -15.46
N THR A 86 0.32 -0.75 -16.60
CA THR A 86 -0.23 -0.23 -17.85
C THR A 86 -0.25 -1.34 -18.88
N PHE A 87 -1.39 -1.52 -19.53
CA PHE A 87 -1.58 -2.51 -20.59
C PHE A 87 -1.33 -1.87 -21.95
N PHE A 88 -0.70 -2.62 -22.85
CA PHE A 88 -0.42 -2.18 -24.22
C PHE A 88 -0.40 -3.37 -25.16
N GLU A 89 -0.96 -3.20 -26.35
CA GLU A 89 -1.02 -4.26 -27.35
C GLU A 89 0.36 -4.58 -27.92
N GLU A 90 1.17 -3.53 -28.13
CA GLU A 90 2.54 -3.63 -28.61
C GLU A 90 3.54 -3.29 -27.48
N PRO A 91 4.67 -3.97 -27.32
CA PRO A 91 5.73 -3.53 -26.41
C PRO A 91 6.23 -2.14 -26.83
N ALA A 92 6.79 -1.39 -25.89
CA ALA A 92 7.32 -0.06 -26.17
C ALA A 92 8.28 -0.14 -27.37
N LYS A 93 7.88 0.53 -28.47
CA LYS A 93 8.55 0.41 -29.77
C LYS A 93 10.03 0.76 -29.68
N ARG A 94 10.89 -0.18 -30.05
CA ARG A 94 12.18 0.15 -30.62
C ARG A 94 11.93 0.47 -32.10
N VAL A 95 12.47 1.57 -32.58
CA VAL A 95 12.28 1.99 -33.98
C VAL A 95 12.75 0.87 -34.92
N GLY A 96 11.80 0.26 -35.66
CA GLY A 96 12.05 -0.78 -36.64
C GLY A 96 11.63 -2.22 -36.32
N GLU A 97 11.04 -2.47 -35.11
CA GLU A 97 10.70 -3.83 -34.62
C GLU A 97 9.20 -3.99 -34.33
N GLU A 98 8.35 -3.61 -35.28
CA GLU A 98 6.87 -3.54 -35.03
C GLU A 98 6.20 -4.90 -34.79
N ASP A 99 6.82 -6.04 -35.12
CA ASP A 99 6.18 -7.35 -35.04
C ASP A 99 7.09 -8.50 -34.59
N ASP A 100 8.20 -8.18 -33.94
CA ASP A 100 9.17 -9.19 -33.52
C ASP A 100 8.63 -10.03 -32.37
N ILE A 101 8.37 -11.31 -32.66
CA ILE A 101 7.93 -12.31 -31.68
C ILE A 101 8.96 -12.50 -30.57
N SER A 102 10.24 -12.21 -30.82
CA SER A 102 11.33 -12.35 -29.84
C SER A 102 11.16 -11.48 -28.61
N TYR A 103 10.44 -10.35 -28.77
CA TYR A 103 10.24 -9.35 -27.71
C TYR A 103 8.78 -9.20 -27.26
N ASN A 104 7.81 -9.90 -27.90
CA ASN A 104 6.40 -9.72 -27.68
C ASN A 104 5.78 -10.92 -26.93
N PRO A 105 5.79 -10.96 -25.58
CA PRO A 105 5.36 -12.11 -24.79
C PRO A 105 3.86 -12.43 -24.92
N ARG A 106 3.01 -11.48 -25.32
CA ARG A 106 1.60 -11.80 -25.60
C ARG A 106 1.43 -12.84 -26.71
N LYS A 107 2.37 -12.88 -27.68
CA LYS A 107 2.38 -13.83 -28.79
C LYS A 107 2.90 -15.21 -28.39
N TRP A 108 3.55 -15.32 -27.23
CA TRP A 108 4.05 -16.60 -26.70
C TRP A 108 2.94 -17.41 -26.04
N ILE A 109 1.87 -16.76 -25.58
CA ILE A 109 0.78 -17.38 -24.81
C ILE A 109 -0.40 -17.64 -25.74
N LYS A 110 -0.83 -18.90 -25.82
CA LYS A 110 -2.00 -19.36 -26.57
C LYS A 110 -3.05 -19.90 -25.60
N ILE A 111 -4.20 -19.28 -25.56
CA ILE A 111 -5.35 -19.74 -24.75
C ILE A 111 -6.15 -20.73 -25.61
N GLU A 112 -6.41 -21.94 -25.07
CA GLU A 112 -7.15 -22.98 -25.82
C GLU A 112 -8.62 -22.60 -26.02
N THR A 113 -9.26 -22.09 -24.96
CA THR A 113 -10.68 -21.71 -24.98
C THR A 113 -10.82 -20.25 -24.59
N PRO A 114 -10.67 -19.30 -25.54
CA PRO A 114 -10.69 -17.88 -25.22
C PRO A 114 -12.09 -17.33 -24.94
N ASN A 115 -13.17 -18.05 -25.31
CA ASN A 115 -14.56 -17.64 -25.11
C ASN A 115 -15.36 -18.79 -24.50
N PHE A 116 -16.00 -18.54 -23.35
CA PHE A 116 -16.87 -19.52 -22.68
C PHE A 116 -17.93 -18.83 -21.82
N ILE A 117 -18.92 -19.58 -21.38
CA ILE A 117 -19.90 -19.12 -20.39
C ILE A 117 -19.57 -19.84 -19.08
N LEU A 118 -19.41 -19.07 -18.03
CA LEU A 118 -19.13 -19.58 -16.70
C LEU A 118 -20.41 -19.50 -15.86
N ASP A 119 -21.00 -20.63 -15.53
CA ASP A 119 -22.25 -20.70 -14.79
C ASP A 119 -22.07 -20.19 -13.34
N SER A 120 -23.19 -19.86 -12.68
CA SER A 120 -23.21 -19.41 -11.31
C SER A 120 -22.61 -20.44 -10.35
N ASN A 121 -21.67 -20.01 -9.50
CA ASN A 121 -20.94 -20.88 -8.57
C ASN A 121 -20.13 -22.01 -9.22
N GLU A 122 -19.76 -21.85 -10.48
CA GLU A 122 -18.92 -22.79 -11.22
C GLU A 122 -17.46 -22.34 -11.28
N THR A 123 -16.55 -23.31 -11.44
CA THR A 123 -15.12 -23.11 -11.69
C THR A 123 -14.76 -23.72 -13.03
N GLU A 124 -14.14 -22.94 -13.90
CA GLU A 124 -13.61 -23.40 -15.18
C GLU A 124 -12.06 -23.42 -15.14
N GLU A 125 -11.47 -24.42 -15.78
CA GLU A 125 -10.03 -24.55 -15.96
C GLU A 125 -9.64 -24.13 -17.39
N VAL A 126 -9.17 -22.90 -17.52
CA VAL A 126 -8.73 -22.34 -18.81
C VAL A 126 -7.29 -22.77 -19.07
N LYS A 127 -7.11 -23.72 -20.01
CA LYS A 127 -5.78 -24.20 -20.40
C LYS A 127 -5.10 -23.21 -21.32
N PHE A 128 -3.79 -23.12 -21.16
CA PHE A 128 -2.93 -22.32 -22.03
C PHE A 128 -1.63 -23.04 -22.34
N LYS A 129 -1.03 -22.66 -23.46
CA LYS A 129 0.28 -23.08 -23.91
C LYS A 129 1.17 -21.87 -24.08
N ILE A 130 2.39 -21.97 -23.59
CA ILE A 130 3.45 -20.96 -23.75
C ILE A 130 4.49 -21.54 -24.69
N GLU A 131 4.83 -20.83 -25.76
CA GLU A 131 5.86 -21.19 -26.72
C GLU A 131 6.90 -20.07 -26.75
N ILE A 132 8.07 -20.29 -26.12
CA ILE A 132 9.17 -19.32 -26.08
C ILE A 132 9.91 -19.39 -27.43
N PRO A 133 10.06 -18.27 -28.16
CA PRO A 133 10.79 -18.26 -29.41
C PRO A 133 12.26 -18.66 -29.25
N GLU A 134 12.85 -19.32 -30.27
CA GLU A 134 14.27 -19.65 -30.32
C GLU A 134 15.17 -18.40 -30.30
N ASN A 135 14.66 -17.27 -30.81
CA ASN A 135 15.32 -15.98 -30.85
C ASN A 135 14.84 -15.03 -29.74
N ALA A 136 14.13 -15.52 -28.69
CA ALA A 136 13.63 -14.66 -27.60
C ALA A 136 14.80 -13.84 -27.02
N GLU A 137 14.58 -12.54 -26.80
CA GLU A 137 15.59 -11.69 -26.15
C GLU A 137 15.79 -12.11 -24.69
N PRO A 138 17.03 -12.09 -24.18
CA PRO A 138 17.27 -12.35 -22.76
C PRO A 138 16.72 -11.22 -21.91
N GLY A 139 16.20 -11.57 -20.72
CA GLY A 139 15.67 -10.59 -19.78
C GLY A 139 14.21 -10.83 -19.38
N GLY A 140 13.59 -9.80 -18.82
CA GLY A 140 12.23 -9.84 -18.34
C GLY A 140 11.20 -9.47 -19.40
N HIS A 141 10.20 -10.34 -19.59
CA HIS A 141 9.07 -10.11 -20.51
C HIS A 141 7.76 -10.28 -19.75
N TYR A 142 6.76 -9.44 -20.07
CA TYR A 142 5.58 -9.29 -19.23
C TYR A 142 4.30 -9.29 -20.06
N ALA A 143 3.42 -10.26 -19.79
CA ALA A 143 2.10 -10.37 -20.39
C ALA A 143 1.03 -10.62 -19.32
N VAL A 144 -0.21 -10.38 -19.67
CA VAL A 144 -1.37 -10.61 -18.82
C VAL A 144 -2.48 -11.26 -19.62
N ALA A 145 -3.09 -12.31 -19.06
CA ALA A 145 -4.35 -12.83 -19.55
C ALA A 145 -5.50 -12.10 -18.84
N LEU A 146 -6.27 -11.32 -19.58
CA LEU A 146 -7.41 -10.54 -19.09
C LEU A 146 -8.71 -11.32 -19.34
N PHE A 147 -9.44 -11.60 -18.28
CA PHE A 147 -10.77 -12.19 -18.29
C PHE A 147 -11.79 -11.07 -18.26
N GLU A 148 -12.47 -10.84 -19.37
CA GLU A 148 -13.46 -9.78 -19.53
C GLU A 148 -14.88 -10.35 -19.59
N PRO A 149 -15.77 -9.99 -18.66
CA PRO A 149 -17.18 -10.29 -18.74
C PRO A 149 -17.83 -9.61 -19.95
N LYS A 150 -18.47 -10.35 -20.84
CA LYS A 150 -19.23 -9.83 -21.99
C LYS A 150 -20.72 -9.84 -21.69
N LEU A 151 -21.14 -8.93 -20.82
CA LEU A 151 -22.52 -8.88 -20.37
C LEU A 151 -23.42 -8.21 -21.41
N PRO A 152 -24.59 -8.83 -21.74
CA PRO A 152 -25.61 -8.21 -22.60
C PRO A 152 -26.14 -6.91 -22.00
N SER A 153 -26.54 -5.97 -22.86
CA SER A 153 -26.99 -4.63 -22.47
C SER A 153 -28.19 -4.60 -21.49
N PHE A 154 -28.98 -5.66 -21.43
CA PHE A 154 -30.12 -5.76 -20.50
C PHE A 154 -29.71 -5.97 -19.02
N TYR A 155 -28.44 -6.32 -18.74
CA TYR A 155 -27.92 -6.36 -17.36
C TYR A 155 -27.74 -4.97 -16.76
N PHE A 156 -27.76 -3.94 -17.59
CA PHE A 156 -27.41 -2.59 -17.21
C PHE A 156 -28.66 -1.68 -17.20
N GLU A 157 -28.72 -0.77 -16.23
CA GLU A 157 -29.76 0.26 -16.23
C GLU A 157 -29.53 1.26 -17.38
N LYS A 158 -30.61 1.66 -18.07
CA LYS A 158 -30.53 2.65 -19.13
C LYS A 158 -30.00 3.98 -18.58
N GLY A 159 -28.88 4.45 -19.13
CA GLY A 159 -28.28 5.74 -18.77
C GLY A 159 -27.23 5.69 -17.65
N ALA A 160 -26.91 4.52 -17.08
CA ALA A 160 -25.81 4.38 -16.14
C ALA A 160 -24.46 4.28 -16.84
N VAL A 161 -23.43 4.89 -16.26
CA VAL A 161 -22.02 4.66 -16.66
C VAL A 161 -21.62 3.28 -16.16
N GLN A 162 -21.19 2.42 -17.08
CA GLN A 162 -20.89 1.02 -16.78
C GLN A 162 -19.37 0.84 -16.66
N ALA A 163 -18.91 0.37 -15.51
CA ALA A 163 -17.57 -0.15 -15.35
C ALA A 163 -17.64 -1.69 -15.36
N ILE A 164 -17.13 -2.32 -16.41
CA ILE A 164 -17.00 -3.78 -16.49
C ILE A 164 -15.64 -4.13 -15.89
N PRO A 165 -15.58 -4.81 -14.72
CA PRO A 165 -14.32 -5.20 -14.11
C PRO A 165 -13.65 -6.27 -14.98
N LYS A 166 -12.37 -6.10 -15.30
CA LYS A 166 -11.53 -7.12 -15.91
C LYS A 166 -10.62 -7.70 -14.84
N ILE A 167 -10.48 -9.01 -14.80
CA ILE A 167 -9.53 -9.70 -13.91
C ILE A 167 -8.35 -10.17 -14.75
N GLY A 168 -7.12 -9.89 -14.28
CA GLY A 168 -5.89 -10.26 -14.97
C GLY A 168 -5.07 -11.30 -14.21
N VAL A 169 -4.51 -12.26 -14.93
CA VAL A 169 -3.45 -13.16 -14.45
C VAL A 169 -2.14 -12.74 -15.11
N LEU A 170 -1.17 -12.38 -14.29
CA LEU A 170 0.12 -11.87 -14.74
C LEU A 170 1.06 -13.00 -15.12
N PHE A 171 1.82 -12.82 -16.21
CA PHE A 171 2.90 -13.68 -16.62
C PHE A 171 4.20 -12.87 -16.64
N LEU A 172 5.13 -13.25 -15.78
CA LEU A 172 6.45 -12.64 -15.64
C LEU A 172 7.48 -13.67 -16.13
N PHE A 173 7.99 -13.47 -17.33
CA PHE A 173 9.02 -14.33 -17.89
C PHE A 173 10.41 -13.78 -17.58
N SER A 174 11.33 -14.65 -17.22
CA SER A 174 12.78 -14.39 -17.16
C SER A 174 13.46 -15.31 -18.16
N VAL A 175 13.71 -14.80 -19.37
CA VAL A 175 14.41 -15.56 -20.43
C VAL A 175 15.89 -15.58 -20.10
N LYS A 176 16.39 -16.76 -19.69
CA LYS A 176 17.79 -16.97 -19.34
C LYS A 176 18.59 -17.39 -20.59
N VAL A 177 19.79 -16.84 -20.71
CA VAL A 177 20.75 -17.21 -21.78
C VAL A 177 22.07 -17.51 -21.10
N GLU A 178 22.67 -18.62 -21.48
CA GLU A 178 23.97 -19.05 -20.98
C GLU A 178 25.08 -18.03 -21.30
N GLY A 179 25.89 -17.70 -20.30
CA GLY A 179 26.98 -16.73 -20.45
C GLY A 179 26.60 -15.26 -20.32
N LEU A 180 25.33 -14.93 -20.09
CA LEU A 180 24.90 -13.56 -19.77
C LEU A 180 24.91 -13.34 -18.25
N GLU A 181 25.91 -12.58 -17.79
CA GLU A 181 26.02 -12.22 -16.39
C GLU A 181 24.98 -11.13 -15.98
N ARG A 182 24.48 -11.25 -14.80
CA ARG A 182 23.63 -10.20 -14.21
C ARG A 182 24.44 -8.94 -13.90
N THR A 183 23.75 -7.82 -13.82
CA THR A 183 24.38 -6.54 -13.43
C THR A 183 24.96 -6.64 -12.02
N ALA A 184 26.21 -6.18 -11.84
CA ALA A 184 26.91 -6.23 -10.55
C ALA A 184 26.15 -5.46 -9.43
N GLU A 185 25.44 -4.39 -9.79
CA GLU A 185 24.59 -3.60 -8.90
C GLU A 185 23.14 -3.59 -9.42
N PRO A 186 22.40 -4.68 -9.22
CA PRO A 186 21.06 -4.82 -9.78
C PRO A 186 20.05 -3.86 -9.17
N LEU A 187 20.32 -3.34 -7.96
CA LEU A 187 19.40 -2.50 -7.19
C LEU A 187 20.10 -1.23 -6.73
N THR A 188 19.41 -0.09 -6.82
CA THR A 188 19.88 1.20 -6.29
C THR A 188 18.80 1.87 -5.49
N ILE A 189 19.09 2.30 -4.24
CA ILE A 189 18.18 3.14 -3.46
C ILE A 189 18.33 4.59 -3.94
N VAL A 190 17.38 5.04 -4.75
CA VAL A 190 17.33 6.40 -5.29
C VAL A 190 17.03 7.40 -4.19
N GLU A 191 15.99 7.14 -3.41
CA GLU A 191 15.53 8.03 -2.35
C GLU A 191 15.14 7.23 -1.10
N LEU A 192 15.56 7.72 0.07
CA LEU A 192 14.98 7.41 1.36
C LEU A 192 14.78 8.73 2.06
N SER A 193 13.54 9.12 2.30
CA SER A 193 13.22 10.43 2.86
C SER A 193 11.96 10.40 3.72
N ILE A 194 11.76 11.43 4.52
CA ILE A 194 10.49 11.68 5.21
C ILE A 194 9.75 12.78 4.43
N PRO A 195 8.47 12.59 4.07
CA PRO A 195 7.70 13.58 3.31
C PRO A 195 7.66 14.94 4.01
N GLU A 196 7.85 16.02 3.25
CA GLU A 196 7.95 17.40 3.76
C GLU A 196 6.75 17.86 4.60
N LYS A 197 5.57 17.28 4.40
CA LYS A 197 4.38 17.59 5.21
C LYS A 197 4.51 17.26 6.69
N PHE A 198 5.49 16.43 7.05
CA PHE A 198 5.80 16.07 8.44
C PHE A 198 6.94 16.93 9.02
N HIS A 199 7.59 17.76 8.20
CA HIS A 199 8.70 18.61 8.63
C HIS A 199 8.22 19.84 9.39
N LEU A 200 8.94 20.20 10.42
CA LEU A 200 8.77 21.48 11.13
C LEU A 200 9.62 22.58 10.45
N LYS A 201 9.29 22.91 9.19
CA LYS A 201 10.08 23.82 8.33
C LYS A 201 10.47 25.14 9.02
N LYS A 202 9.57 25.75 9.78
CA LYS A 202 9.88 27.02 10.50
C LYS A 202 10.98 26.84 11.54
N ILE A 203 11.00 25.71 12.25
CA ILE A 203 12.02 25.41 13.25
C ILE A 203 13.33 25.06 12.55
N GLU A 204 13.27 24.29 11.47
CA GLU A 204 14.43 23.98 10.62
C GLU A 204 15.11 25.26 10.11
N GLU A 205 14.34 26.22 9.59
CA GLU A 205 14.85 27.50 9.11
C GLU A 205 15.52 28.34 10.21
N ILE A 206 14.91 28.40 11.41
CA ILE A 206 15.47 29.12 12.54
C ILE A 206 16.80 28.50 12.97
N LEU A 207 16.82 27.17 13.15
CA LEU A 207 18.03 26.44 13.54
C LEU A 207 19.11 26.56 12.47
N PHE A 208 18.75 26.46 11.19
CA PHE A 208 19.68 26.64 10.09
C PHE A 208 20.32 28.02 10.09
N ARG A 209 19.59 29.09 10.44
CA ARG A 209 20.15 30.44 10.60
C ARG A 209 21.10 30.56 11.77
N VAL A 210 20.81 29.87 12.89
CA VAL A 210 21.64 29.92 14.12
C VAL A 210 22.89 29.06 13.99
N VAL A 211 22.75 27.86 13.36
CA VAL A 211 23.83 26.85 13.23
C VAL A 211 24.73 27.09 12.00
N ARG A 212 24.36 28.01 11.12
CA ARG A 212 25.06 28.29 9.83
C ARG A 212 26.57 28.59 9.95
N ALA A 213 27.04 28.74 11.16
CA ALA A 213 28.49 28.98 11.45
C ALA A 213 29.34 27.71 11.55
N ALA A 214 28.75 26.48 11.62
CA ALA A 214 29.50 25.29 11.94
C ALA A 214 29.41 24.13 10.92
N GLU A 215 28.25 23.81 10.33
CA GLU A 215 28.13 22.64 9.45
C GLU A 215 27.02 22.79 8.40
N LYS A 216 27.30 22.26 7.16
CA LYS A 216 26.38 22.32 6.00
C LYS A 216 25.30 21.22 5.99
N GLU A 217 25.06 20.53 7.08
CA GLU A 217 24.10 19.43 7.09
C GLU A 217 22.66 19.92 7.18
N LYS A 218 21.81 19.42 6.28
CA LYS A 218 20.37 19.67 6.28
C LYS A 218 19.72 18.89 7.41
N PHE A 219 19.26 19.59 8.44
CA PHE A 219 18.51 18.96 9.53
C PHE A 219 17.05 18.72 9.09
N THR A 220 16.59 17.49 9.23
CA THR A 220 15.17 17.16 9.10
C THR A 220 14.56 17.06 10.48
N ILE A 221 13.59 17.92 10.82
CA ILE A 221 12.88 17.91 12.10
C ILE A 221 11.41 17.56 11.85
N VAL A 222 10.92 16.54 12.54
CA VAL A 222 9.56 16.05 12.38
C VAL A 222 8.76 16.19 13.68
N GLU A 223 7.45 16.36 13.56
CA GLU A 223 6.55 16.60 14.70
C GLU A 223 5.95 15.35 15.31
N THR A 224 6.08 14.19 14.67
CA THR A 224 5.42 12.94 15.07
C THR A 224 6.40 11.77 15.07
N SER A 225 6.09 10.76 15.85
CA SER A 225 6.84 9.50 15.90
C SER A 225 6.34 8.45 14.90
N HIS A 226 5.11 8.58 14.41
CA HIS A 226 4.60 7.77 13.30
C HIS A 226 4.99 8.45 11.99
N LEU A 227 5.91 7.84 11.27
CA LEU A 227 6.50 8.44 10.07
C LEU A 227 6.30 7.52 8.87
N PRO A 228 5.64 7.98 7.82
CA PRO A 228 5.74 7.35 6.52
C PRO A 228 7.04 7.78 5.86
N PHE A 229 8.03 6.90 5.81
CA PHE A 229 9.19 7.10 4.97
C PHE A 229 8.79 6.91 3.50
N THR A 230 9.39 7.68 2.62
CA THR A 230 9.30 7.47 1.19
C THR A 230 10.54 6.73 0.73
N LEU A 231 10.35 5.56 0.16
CA LEU A 231 11.41 4.75 -0.42
C LEU A 231 11.24 4.67 -1.92
N SER A 232 12.30 5.05 -2.67
CA SER A 232 12.38 4.90 -4.12
C SER A 232 13.55 4.01 -4.46
N VAL A 233 13.27 2.92 -5.17
CA VAL A 233 14.27 1.91 -5.53
C VAL A 233 14.24 1.71 -7.03
N LYS A 234 15.40 1.71 -7.66
CA LYS A 234 15.59 1.46 -9.09
C LYS A 234 16.13 0.07 -9.33
N ASN A 235 15.50 -0.63 -10.25
CA ASN A 235 16.05 -1.86 -10.82
C ASN A 235 16.95 -1.51 -12.02
N ASN A 236 18.22 -1.87 -11.94
CA ASN A 236 19.20 -1.68 -13.03
C ASN A 236 19.47 -2.98 -13.82
N ASP A 237 18.84 -4.10 -13.39
CA ASP A 237 18.97 -5.39 -14.05
C ASP A 237 18.05 -5.49 -15.28
N ILE A 238 18.31 -6.46 -16.12
CA ILE A 238 17.47 -6.85 -17.27
C ILE A 238 16.30 -7.76 -16.85
N TYR A 239 16.34 -8.31 -15.64
CA TYR A 239 15.27 -9.11 -15.04
C TYR A 239 14.47 -8.30 -14.04
N HIS A 240 13.23 -8.69 -13.78
CA HIS A 240 12.51 -8.15 -12.64
C HIS A 240 13.16 -8.64 -11.34
N ILE A 241 13.13 -7.79 -10.31
CA ILE A 241 13.67 -8.10 -9.00
C ILE A 241 12.60 -7.89 -7.94
N LYS A 242 12.73 -8.64 -6.85
CA LYS A 242 11.84 -8.55 -5.69
C LYS A 242 12.68 -8.31 -4.43
N PRO A 243 13.03 -7.04 -4.16
CA PRO A 243 13.72 -6.72 -2.93
C PRO A 243 12.80 -6.94 -1.74
N GLU A 244 13.34 -7.51 -0.70
CA GLU A 244 12.76 -7.57 0.63
C GLU A 244 13.71 -6.94 1.63
N GLY A 245 13.22 -6.52 2.77
CA GLY A 245 14.11 -5.92 3.74
C GLY A 245 13.40 -5.34 4.95
N LYS A 246 14.08 -4.41 5.60
CA LYS A 246 13.67 -3.88 6.87
C LYS A 246 14.15 -2.45 7.05
N LEU A 247 13.29 -1.63 7.60
CA LEU A 247 13.62 -0.28 8.06
C LEU A 247 13.67 -0.31 9.59
N GLU A 248 14.83 -0.04 10.17
CA GLU A 248 15.03 0.08 11.60
C GLU A 248 15.25 1.55 11.97
N VAL A 249 14.61 1.99 13.04
CA VAL A 249 14.88 3.32 13.59
C VAL A 249 15.61 3.17 14.92
N LEU A 250 16.79 3.80 15.01
CA LEU A 250 17.71 3.69 16.13
C LEU A 250 17.89 5.04 16.81
N LYS A 251 18.10 5.01 18.12
CA LYS A 251 18.64 6.14 18.88
C LYS A 251 20.13 6.30 18.63
N GLU A 252 20.68 7.46 18.97
CA GLU A 252 22.10 7.76 18.89
C GLU A 252 23.00 6.72 19.62
N ASN A 253 22.47 6.07 20.67
CA ASN A 253 23.17 4.99 21.38
C ASN A 253 23.00 3.59 20.75
N GLY A 254 22.50 3.50 19.55
CA GLY A 254 22.30 2.24 18.82
C GLY A 254 21.07 1.41 19.25
N LYS A 255 20.25 1.90 20.19
CA LYS A 255 19.05 1.16 20.61
C LYS A 255 17.95 1.31 19.57
N ILE A 256 17.43 0.17 19.07
CA ILE A 256 16.27 0.12 18.17
C ILE A 256 15.01 0.56 18.93
N VAL A 257 14.28 1.51 18.37
CA VAL A 257 13.02 2.04 18.92
C VAL A 257 11.79 1.56 18.15
N GLY A 258 12.00 0.96 16.99
CA GLY A 258 10.98 0.32 16.17
C GLY A 258 11.56 -0.18 14.87
N GLU A 259 10.82 -1.07 14.23
CA GLU A 259 11.20 -1.67 12.97
C GLU A 259 9.96 -1.90 12.11
N THR A 260 10.14 -1.90 10.79
CA THR A 260 9.09 -2.17 9.81
C THR A 260 9.65 -3.06 8.73
N GLU A 261 9.00 -4.20 8.50
CA GLU A 261 9.35 -5.10 7.40
C GLU A 261 8.87 -4.52 6.07
N ILE A 262 9.71 -4.62 5.07
CA ILE A 262 9.41 -4.29 3.68
C ILE A 262 9.17 -5.61 2.96
N LYS A 263 7.89 -5.84 2.63
CA LYS A 263 7.47 -7.03 1.90
C LYS A 263 8.00 -6.99 0.47
N GLU A 264 8.15 -8.15 -0.13
CA GLU A 264 8.51 -8.29 -1.54
C GLU A 264 7.67 -7.39 -2.46
N ILE A 265 8.35 -6.57 -3.24
CA ILE A 265 7.73 -5.68 -4.23
C ILE A 265 8.41 -5.89 -5.56
N THR A 266 7.67 -6.36 -6.56
CA THR A 266 8.20 -6.58 -7.90
C THR A 266 8.55 -5.23 -8.55
N ILE A 267 9.80 -5.10 -9.00
CA ILE A 267 10.31 -3.95 -9.75
C ILE A 267 10.78 -4.43 -11.12
N LEU A 268 10.12 -3.94 -12.16
CA LEU A 268 10.45 -4.30 -13.55
C LEU A 268 11.79 -3.69 -13.99
N PRO A 269 12.47 -4.27 -15.02
CA PRO A 269 13.75 -3.78 -15.54
C PRO A 269 13.76 -2.29 -15.87
N GLY A 270 14.79 -1.60 -15.43
CA GLY A 270 14.99 -0.17 -15.68
C GLY A 270 14.01 0.77 -14.98
N LYS A 271 13.05 0.23 -14.20
CA LYS A 271 12.01 1.03 -13.54
C LYS A 271 12.42 1.42 -12.12
N ILE A 272 11.85 2.56 -11.69
CA ILE A 272 11.90 3.03 -10.31
C ILE A 272 10.55 2.69 -9.67
N ARG A 273 10.60 2.17 -8.44
CA ARG A 273 9.41 1.93 -7.63
C ARG A 273 9.46 2.81 -6.39
N LYS A 274 8.45 3.66 -6.25
CA LYS A 274 8.29 4.55 -5.10
C LYS A 274 7.09 4.12 -4.27
N PHE A 275 7.30 3.94 -2.96
CA PHE A 275 6.25 3.50 -2.06
C PHE A 275 6.49 4.00 -0.63
N PRO A 276 5.43 4.16 0.16
CA PRO A 276 5.54 4.52 1.56
C PRO A 276 5.94 3.30 2.41
N VAL A 277 6.85 3.51 3.36
CA VAL A 277 7.21 2.56 4.42
C VAL A 277 6.75 3.17 5.75
N GLU A 278 5.65 2.68 6.28
CA GLU A 278 5.08 3.21 7.52
C GLU A 278 5.86 2.71 8.73
N PHE A 279 6.46 3.64 9.47
CA PHE A 279 7.14 3.36 10.72
C PHE A 279 6.27 3.70 11.92
N LYS A 280 6.23 2.78 12.89
CA LYS A 280 5.62 2.96 14.21
C LYS A 280 6.62 2.57 15.29
N PRO A 281 6.86 3.42 16.30
CA PRO A 281 7.76 3.06 17.39
C PRO A 281 7.15 1.95 18.26
N ASN A 282 8.02 1.08 18.76
CA ASN A 282 7.64 0.04 19.72
C ASN A 282 7.35 0.67 21.08
N LEU A 283 6.11 0.59 21.54
CA LEU A 283 5.75 0.97 22.89
C LEU A 283 6.18 -0.09 23.90
N PRO A 284 6.52 0.32 25.14
CA PRO A 284 6.68 -0.64 26.22
C PRO A 284 5.39 -1.48 26.39
N LYS A 285 5.52 -2.80 26.43
CA LYS A 285 4.39 -3.76 26.55
C LYS A 285 3.43 -3.44 27.71
N ILE A 286 3.98 -2.84 28.79
CA ILE A 286 3.20 -2.40 29.95
C ILE A 286 2.19 -1.31 29.55
N LEU A 287 2.60 -0.33 28.74
CA LEU A 287 1.73 0.75 28.29
C LEU A 287 0.62 0.24 27.35
N GLU A 288 0.95 -0.66 26.44
CA GLU A 288 -0.05 -1.27 25.54
C GLU A 288 -1.12 -2.06 26.30
N LYS A 289 -0.71 -2.77 27.36
CA LYS A 289 -1.61 -3.63 28.13
C LYS A 289 -2.62 -2.88 29.01
N TYR A 290 -2.23 -1.73 29.57
CA TYR A 290 -3.02 -1.05 30.59
C TYR A 290 -3.66 0.25 30.14
N LEU A 291 -3.33 0.76 28.94
CA LEU A 291 -3.92 1.99 28.41
C LEU A 291 -5.04 1.73 27.41
N PRO A 292 -6.12 2.53 27.45
CA PRO A 292 -7.10 2.53 26.37
C PRO A 292 -6.45 2.81 25.02
N ALA A 293 -6.95 2.17 23.95
CA ALA A 293 -6.37 2.26 22.60
C ALA A 293 -6.15 3.71 22.12
N ALA A 294 -7.08 4.62 22.42
CA ALA A 294 -6.96 6.03 22.05
C ALA A 294 -5.75 6.72 22.73
N ILE A 295 -5.50 6.42 24.01
CA ILE A 295 -4.37 6.98 24.77
C ILE A 295 -3.07 6.33 24.32
N SER A 296 -3.06 5.02 24.12
CA SER A 296 -1.92 4.27 23.59
C SER A 296 -1.48 4.81 22.22
N ASN A 297 -2.43 5.02 21.30
CA ASN A 297 -2.17 5.63 19.99
C ASN A 297 -1.62 7.05 20.09
N PHE A 298 -2.17 7.88 20.98
CA PHE A 298 -1.68 9.24 21.18
C PHE A 298 -0.24 9.26 21.72
N ILE A 299 0.05 8.39 22.69
CA ILE A 299 1.42 8.27 23.25
C ILE A 299 2.37 7.75 22.16
N SER A 300 2.01 6.72 21.40
CA SER A 300 2.88 6.17 20.35
C SER A 300 3.23 7.20 19.27
N GLN A 301 2.28 8.04 18.89
CA GLN A 301 2.51 9.13 17.93
C GLN A 301 3.48 10.20 18.40
N ASN A 302 3.69 10.33 19.72
CA ASN A 302 4.47 11.41 20.33
C ASN A 302 5.55 10.92 21.30
N PHE A 303 5.86 9.63 21.27
CA PHE A 303 6.75 8.98 22.23
C PHE A 303 8.23 9.30 22.00
N LEU A 304 8.61 9.52 20.74
CA LEU A 304 10.01 9.80 20.39
C LEU A 304 10.34 11.28 20.61
N PHE A 305 11.53 11.54 21.15
CA PHE A 305 12.10 12.87 21.31
C PHE A 305 13.61 12.82 21.15
N GLY A 306 14.18 13.70 20.33
CA GLY A 306 15.63 13.80 20.10
C GLY A 306 16.05 13.31 18.71
N LYS A 307 17.35 12.98 18.58
CA LYS A 307 17.98 12.54 17.32
C LYS A 307 17.82 11.03 17.12
N TYR A 308 17.48 10.64 15.88
CA TYR A 308 17.31 9.27 15.47
C TYR A 308 17.99 9.05 14.11
N ARG A 309 18.31 7.78 13.84
CA ARG A 309 18.79 7.31 12.55
C ARG A 309 17.83 6.23 12.04
N ALA A 310 17.33 6.39 10.83
CA ALA A 310 16.63 5.33 10.12
C ALA A 310 17.66 4.58 9.25
N HIS A 311 17.83 3.31 9.54
CA HIS A 311 18.70 2.38 8.84
C HIS A 311 17.83 1.46 8.00
N LEU A 312 17.95 1.59 6.69
CA LEU A 312 17.28 0.74 5.71
C LEU A 312 18.28 -0.28 5.20
N PHE A 313 17.88 -1.54 5.18
CA PHE A 313 18.57 -2.55 4.39
C PHE A 313 17.58 -3.32 3.53
N LEU A 314 17.99 -3.55 2.29
CA LEU A 314 17.27 -4.36 1.32
C LEU A 314 18.16 -5.51 0.87
N THR A 315 17.55 -6.67 0.76
CA THR A 315 18.20 -7.90 0.31
C THR A 315 17.56 -8.31 -1.02
N THR A 316 18.38 -8.75 -1.95
CA THR A 316 17.99 -9.42 -3.17
C THR A 316 18.72 -10.76 -3.25
N GLN A 317 18.40 -11.58 -4.24
CA GLN A 317 19.14 -12.83 -4.48
C GLN A 317 20.64 -12.59 -4.72
N ASP A 318 21.01 -11.39 -5.22
CA ASP A 318 22.36 -11.07 -5.71
C ASP A 318 23.13 -10.12 -4.77
N GLY A 319 22.55 -9.71 -3.63
CA GLY A 319 23.25 -8.84 -2.69
C GLY A 319 22.37 -8.08 -1.71
N LYS A 320 23.05 -7.26 -0.90
CA LYS A 320 22.41 -6.37 0.10
C LYS A 320 22.81 -4.94 -0.20
N ILE A 321 21.86 -4.03 -0.04
CA ILE A 321 22.11 -2.59 -0.09
C ILE A 321 21.54 -1.93 1.16
N GLU A 322 22.24 -0.90 1.63
CA GLU A 322 21.91 -0.21 2.88
C GLU A 322 21.88 1.29 2.64
N LYS A 323 21.04 2.00 3.38
CA LYS A 323 20.98 3.46 3.38
C LYS A 323 20.53 4.00 4.72
N ASP A 324 21.24 5.01 5.19
CA ASP A 324 20.92 5.71 6.43
C ASP A 324 20.42 7.12 6.16
N ILE A 325 19.48 7.56 6.99
CA ILE A 325 19.12 8.98 7.12
C ILE A 325 19.00 9.36 8.60
N GLU A 326 19.43 10.57 8.92
CA GLU A 326 19.31 11.13 10.26
C GLU A 326 18.20 12.16 10.33
N PHE A 327 17.46 12.17 11.43
CA PHE A 327 16.37 13.12 11.65
C PHE A 327 16.14 13.37 13.13
N TRP A 328 15.46 14.50 13.44
CA TRP A 328 15.06 14.86 14.77
C TRP A 328 13.55 14.75 14.93
N VAL A 329 13.09 14.20 16.06
CA VAL A 329 11.67 14.17 16.42
C VAL A 329 11.43 15.18 17.53
N PHE A 330 10.52 16.14 17.31
CA PHE A 330 10.11 17.14 18.28
C PHE A 330 8.57 17.19 18.38
N PRO A 331 7.95 16.42 19.29
CA PRO A 331 6.51 16.36 19.46
C PRO A 331 5.98 17.60 20.19
N TRP A 332 6.02 18.75 19.53
CA TRP A 332 5.69 20.06 20.13
C TRP A 332 4.27 20.10 20.72
N LYS A 333 3.32 19.32 20.16
CA LYS A 333 1.92 19.22 20.63
C LYS A 333 1.82 18.68 22.06
N ILE A 334 2.81 17.94 22.54
CA ILE A 334 2.91 17.52 23.95
C ILE A 334 3.88 18.43 24.72
N VAL A 335 5.03 18.74 24.13
CA VAL A 335 6.10 19.49 24.82
C VAL A 335 5.61 20.86 25.25
N LEU A 336 4.94 21.63 24.39
CA LEU A 336 4.49 22.98 24.74
C LEU A 336 3.42 23.01 25.87
N PRO A 337 2.32 22.23 25.81
CA PRO A 337 1.35 22.22 26.90
C PRO A 337 1.94 21.72 28.23
N THR A 338 2.76 20.69 28.21
CA THR A 338 3.39 20.16 29.44
C THR A 338 4.34 21.16 30.04
N THR A 339 5.16 21.83 29.25
CA THR A 339 6.07 22.90 29.69
C THR A 339 5.27 24.06 30.29
N PHE A 340 4.17 24.45 29.66
CA PHE A 340 3.28 25.51 30.18
C PHE A 340 2.66 25.11 31.53
N ILE A 341 2.13 23.88 31.64
CA ILE A 341 1.56 23.36 32.88
C ILE A 341 2.63 23.33 34.00
N CYS A 342 3.82 22.83 33.70
CA CYS A 342 4.96 22.82 34.64
C CYS A 342 5.32 24.24 35.09
N PHE A 343 5.34 25.20 34.16
CA PHE A 343 5.62 26.60 34.47
C PHE A 343 4.58 27.20 35.42
N VAL A 344 3.28 27.01 35.11
CA VAL A 344 2.18 27.48 35.97
C VAL A 344 2.27 26.83 37.35
N PHE A 345 2.54 25.53 37.42
CA PHE A 345 2.73 24.81 38.69
C PHE A 345 3.91 25.33 39.48
N LEU A 346 5.01 25.64 38.83
CA LEU A 346 6.20 26.21 39.47
C LEU A 346 5.92 27.61 40.05
N VAL A 347 5.21 28.46 39.28
CA VAL A 347 4.76 29.78 39.78
C VAL A 347 3.85 29.62 40.99
N PHE A 348 2.94 28.65 40.98
CA PHE A 348 2.05 28.32 42.11
C PHE A 348 2.89 27.90 43.34
N LEU A 349 3.85 26.99 43.18
CA LEU A 349 4.73 26.56 44.28
C LEU A 349 5.49 27.74 44.88
N VAL A 350 6.05 28.61 44.05
CA VAL A 350 6.80 29.80 44.52
C VAL A 350 5.85 30.76 45.25
N LYS A 351 4.69 31.07 44.72
CA LYS A 351 3.70 31.97 45.29
C LYS A 351 3.18 31.45 46.63
N TYR A 352 2.92 30.17 46.77
CA TYR A 352 2.30 29.54 47.95
C TYR A 352 3.32 28.83 48.86
N ARG A 353 4.64 28.98 48.63
CA ARG A 353 5.72 28.28 49.36
C ARG A 353 5.59 28.33 50.89
N LYS A 354 5.16 29.50 51.46
CA LYS A 354 4.97 29.67 52.92
C LYS A 354 3.81 28.82 53.45
N ARG A 355 2.67 28.79 52.75
CA ARG A 355 1.51 28.00 53.10
C ARG A 355 1.75 26.50 52.97
N ILE A 356 2.44 26.07 51.93
CA ILE A 356 2.80 24.67 51.70
C ILE A 356 3.76 24.18 52.80
N LYS A 357 4.79 24.98 53.17
CA LYS A 357 5.70 24.65 54.28
C LYS A 357 4.93 24.52 55.61
N SER A 358 3.92 25.36 55.89
CA SER A 358 3.14 25.26 57.13
C SER A 358 2.24 24.00 57.11
N ALA A 359 1.62 23.67 56.00
CA ALA A 359 0.80 22.47 55.86
C ALA A 359 1.63 21.17 56.02
N ILE A 360 2.81 21.10 55.42
CA ILE A 360 3.74 19.96 55.58
C ILE A 360 4.17 19.82 57.05
N ARG A 361 4.45 20.91 57.77
CA ARG A 361 4.84 20.85 59.20
C ARG A 361 3.66 20.32 60.10
N VAL A 362 2.42 20.63 59.75
CA VAL A 362 1.28 20.11 60.47
C VAL A 362 1.08 18.61 60.23
N LEU A 363 1.27 18.17 58.95
CA LEU A 363 1.19 16.73 58.58
C LEU A 363 2.35 15.90 59.16
N ALA A 364 3.57 16.45 59.26
CA ALA A 364 4.72 15.76 59.82
C ALA A 364 4.74 15.71 61.38
N ARG A 365 3.77 16.39 62.06
CA ARG A 365 3.58 16.34 63.51
C ARG A 365 2.49 15.34 63.95
N ARG A 366 1.84 14.69 63.04
CA ARG A 366 0.96 13.52 63.25
C ARG A 366 1.74 12.24 63.01
#